data_c7f6c5e31ffebc64ae7f5c2c849f0022
#
_entry.id   c7f6c5e31ffebc64ae7f5c2c849f0022
#
_cell.length_a   1.000
_cell.length_b   1.000
_cell.length_c   1.000
_cell.angle_alpha   90.00
_cell.angle_beta   90.00
_cell.angle_gamma   90.00
#
_symmetry.space_group_name_H-M   'P 1'
#
loop_
_entity.id
_entity.type
_entity.pdbx_description
1 polymer ?
#
loop_
_entity_poly.entity_id
_entity_poly.type
_entity_poly.pdbx_seq_one_letter_code
_entity_poly.pdbx_strand_id
1 'polypeptide(L)'
;MILEPAKMLNAFRIIIEVENWEEYARWFFKMPPKDDFIKLRNGIKHRIRKHDDADRWVVNEVWIHKPYTPAGFEIKENDTVIDIGGHIGAFSMFAAMHAKKGKVLSFEPFPESYELLKENITLNRFTNIKMINLGVSSGRGTRRIYISEGSSCCNSMYVKKEKFVDIGCITLQDIFNDYNVERCNFLKIDCE
;
A
#
# COMPACT_ATOMS: atom_id res chain seq x y z
N MET A 1 -28.25 17.66 7.74
CA MET A 1 -27.74 16.54 6.92
C MET A 1 -27.29 15.45 7.88
N ILE A 2 -28.10 14.41 8.04
CA ILE A 2 -27.77 13.28 8.91
C ILE A 2 -26.74 12.44 8.15
N LEU A 3 -25.54 12.33 8.70
CA LEU A 3 -24.51 11.43 8.12
C LEU A 3 -25.02 9.98 8.21
N GLU A 4 -24.83 9.23 7.13
CA GLU A 4 -25.13 7.79 7.13
C GLU A 4 -24.36 7.07 8.25
N PRO A 5 -24.98 6.10 8.96
CA PRO A 5 -24.34 5.40 10.08
C PRO A 5 -22.95 4.83 9.75
N ALA A 6 -22.76 4.32 8.52
CA ALA A 6 -21.47 3.80 8.06
C ALA A 6 -20.38 4.89 8.00
N LYS A 7 -20.73 6.08 7.54
CA LYS A 7 -19.81 7.24 7.48
C LYS A 7 -19.44 7.73 8.88
N MET A 8 -20.40 7.71 9.81
CA MET A 8 -20.14 8.06 11.22
C MET A 8 -19.20 7.05 11.88
N LEU A 9 -19.41 5.76 11.64
CA LEU A 9 -18.54 4.70 12.18
C LEU A 9 -17.12 4.82 11.64
N ASN A 10 -16.96 5.11 10.34
CA ASN A 10 -15.65 5.32 9.74
C ASN A 10 -14.94 6.55 10.33
N ALA A 11 -15.64 7.68 10.47
CA ALA A 11 -15.08 8.88 11.10
C ALA A 11 -14.62 8.61 12.54
N PHE A 12 -15.40 7.86 13.32
CA PHE A 12 -15.05 7.46 14.68
C PHE A 12 -13.78 6.58 14.72
N ARG A 13 -13.68 5.60 13.81
CA ARG A 13 -12.48 4.75 13.68
C ARG A 13 -11.25 5.57 13.33
N ILE A 14 -11.36 6.52 12.38
CA ILE A 14 -10.26 7.43 12.03
C ILE A 14 -9.79 8.20 13.26
N ILE A 15 -10.68 8.77 14.06
CA ILE A 15 -10.32 9.53 15.28
C ILE A 15 -9.58 8.62 16.29
N ILE A 16 -9.97 7.36 16.41
CA ILE A 16 -9.34 6.39 17.32
C ILE A 16 -7.96 5.95 16.82
N GLU A 17 -7.81 5.68 15.53
CA GLU A 17 -6.60 5.05 15.00
C GLU A 17 -5.56 6.09 14.53
N VAL A 18 -5.99 7.30 14.14
CA VAL A 18 -5.13 8.34 13.57
C VAL A 18 -4.86 9.44 14.58
N GLU A 19 -3.59 9.77 14.81
CA GLU A 19 -3.18 10.84 15.73
C GLU A 19 -3.54 12.22 15.16
N ASN A 20 -3.21 12.49 13.90
CA ASN A 20 -3.54 13.72 13.19
C ASN A 20 -4.80 13.58 12.32
N TRP A 21 -5.89 13.06 12.93
CA TRP A 21 -7.17 12.80 12.27
C TRP A 21 -7.77 14.02 11.56
N GLU A 22 -7.39 15.23 11.97
CA GLU A 22 -7.79 16.47 11.33
C GLU A 22 -7.34 16.58 9.87
N GLU A 23 -6.30 15.84 9.44
CA GLU A 23 -5.92 15.77 8.03
C GLU A 23 -6.99 15.05 7.18
N TYR A 24 -7.66 14.03 7.75
CA TYR A 24 -8.82 13.41 7.12
C TYR A 24 -10.03 14.32 7.08
N ALA A 25 -10.27 15.09 8.14
CA ALA A 25 -11.34 16.08 8.15
C ALA A 25 -11.10 17.17 7.09
N ARG A 26 -9.86 17.67 6.97
CA ARG A 26 -9.48 18.62 5.91
C ARG A 26 -9.72 18.05 4.52
N TRP A 27 -9.30 16.81 4.27
CA TRP A 27 -9.55 16.12 3.02
C TRP A 27 -11.04 15.99 2.70
N PHE A 28 -11.85 15.57 3.69
CA PHE A 28 -13.29 15.46 3.53
C PHE A 28 -13.96 16.78 3.15
N PHE A 29 -13.52 17.88 3.77
CA PHE A 29 -14.02 19.22 3.46
C PHE A 29 -13.28 19.90 2.30
N LYS A 30 -12.48 19.17 1.53
CA LYS A 30 -11.68 19.70 0.39
C LYS A 30 -10.80 20.90 0.77
N MET A 31 -10.31 20.91 1.98
CA MET A 31 -9.36 21.93 2.49
C MET A 31 -7.93 21.49 2.16
N PRO A 32 -7.00 22.42 1.90
CA PRO A 32 -5.60 22.05 1.64
C PRO A 32 -5.00 21.32 2.85
N PRO A 33 -4.21 20.24 2.63
CA PRO A 33 -3.55 19.53 3.72
C PRO A 33 -2.51 20.43 4.40
N LYS A 34 -2.36 20.28 5.72
CA LYS A 34 -1.30 20.93 6.50
C LYS A 34 -0.03 20.09 6.49
N ASP A 35 -0.19 18.76 6.59
CA ASP A 35 0.89 17.80 6.72
C ASP A 35 0.93 16.88 5.46
N ASP A 36 2.08 16.36 5.12
CA ASP A 36 2.28 15.31 4.13
C ASP A 36 2.43 13.93 4.78
N PHE A 37 2.00 13.80 6.03
CA PHE A 37 2.01 12.57 6.80
C PHE A 37 0.64 12.24 7.37
N ILE A 38 0.31 10.95 7.35
CA ILE A 38 -0.71 10.35 8.21
C ILE A 38 0.00 9.65 9.36
N LYS A 39 -0.30 10.04 10.59
CA LYS A 39 0.33 9.51 11.80
C LYS A 39 -0.67 8.63 12.53
N LEU A 40 -0.35 7.36 12.67
CA LEU A 40 -1.19 6.40 13.39
C LEU A 40 -0.80 6.40 14.88
N ARG A 41 -1.77 6.16 15.76
CA ARG A 41 -1.52 6.10 17.22
C ARG A 41 -0.65 4.91 17.66
N ASN A 42 -0.50 3.89 16.81
CA ASN A 42 0.46 2.81 17.02
C ASN A 42 1.92 3.19 16.71
N GLY A 43 2.18 4.45 16.36
CA GLY A 43 3.50 5.02 16.08
C GLY A 43 3.91 4.98 14.59
N ILE A 44 3.17 4.30 13.74
CA ILE A 44 3.45 4.25 12.29
C ILE A 44 3.12 5.60 11.64
N LYS A 45 4.00 6.03 10.74
CA LYS A 45 3.85 7.27 9.97
C LYS A 45 3.88 6.94 8.48
N HIS A 46 2.89 7.43 7.75
CA HIS A 46 2.83 7.32 6.30
C HIS A 46 3.08 8.68 5.68
N ARG A 47 4.18 8.85 4.96
CA ARG A 47 4.33 9.96 4.03
C ARG A 47 3.40 9.75 2.85
N ILE A 48 2.70 10.80 2.44
CA ILE A 48 1.69 10.78 1.38
C ILE A 48 1.91 11.94 0.41
N ARG A 49 1.47 11.78 -0.83
CA ARG A 49 1.40 12.86 -1.80
C ARG A 49 0.20 13.76 -1.50
N LYS A 50 0.45 15.08 -1.45
CA LYS A 50 -0.62 16.05 -1.11
C LYS A 50 -1.73 16.10 -2.16
N HIS A 51 -1.40 15.79 -3.40
CA HIS A 51 -2.29 15.90 -4.56
C HIS A 51 -2.87 14.56 -5.02
N ASP A 52 -2.54 13.47 -4.32
CA ASP A 52 -3.03 12.13 -4.65
C ASP A 52 -3.90 11.60 -3.49
N ASP A 53 -5.20 11.59 -3.71
CA ASP A 53 -6.16 11.09 -2.73
C ASP A 53 -6.02 9.58 -2.49
N ALA A 54 -5.44 8.85 -3.45
CA ALA A 54 -5.21 7.42 -3.36
C ALA A 54 -4.33 7.05 -2.15
N ASP A 55 -3.31 7.85 -1.84
CA ASP A 55 -2.43 7.59 -0.70
C ASP A 55 -3.20 7.57 0.64
N ARG A 56 -4.11 8.55 0.85
CA ARG A 56 -4.95 8.58 2.04
C ARG A 56 -5.94 7.44 2.07
N TRP A 57 -6.50 7.11 0.89
CA TRP A 57 -7.45 6.02 0.75
C TRP A 57 -6.80 4.69 1.13
N VAL A 58 -5.61 4.37 0.61
CA VAL A 58 -4.89 3.13 0.91
C VAL A 58 -4.54 3.01 2.40
N VAL A 59 -4.10 4.11 3.05
CA VAL A 59 -3.86 4.10 4.49
C VAL A 59 -5.15 3.81 5.26
N ASN A 60 -6.26 4.48 4.90
CA ASN A 60 -7.57 4.25 5.54
C ASN A 60 -8.05 2.80 5.34
N GLU A 61 -7.93 2.27 4.13
CA GLU A 61 -8.30 0.91 3.80
C GLU A 61 -7.54 -0.11 4.65
N VAL A 62 -6.21 -0.04 4.64
CA VAL A 62 -5.35 -1.02 5.31
C VAL A 62 -5.48 -0.95 6.84
N TRP A 63 -5.44 0.24 7.42
CA TRP A 63 -5.32 0.40 8.86
C TRP A 63 -6.66 0.54 9.58
N ILE A 64 -7.67 1.10 8.90
CA ILE A 64 -8.98 1.37 9.50
C ILE A 64 -9.99 0.29 9.12
N HIS A 65 -10.10 -0.06 7.84
CA HIS A 65 -11.07 -1.05 7.36
C HIS A 65 -10.56 -2.49 7.44
N LYS A 66 -9.27 -2.72 7.21
CA LYS A 66 -8.58 -4.04 7.29
C LYS A 66 -9.22 -5.14 6.42
N PRO A 67 -9.56 -4.87 5.15
CA PRO A 67 -10.25 -5.85 4.30
C PRO A 67 -9.37 -7.07 3.97
N TYR A 68 -8.05 -6.92 3.99
CA TYR A 68 -7.10 -7.98 3.64
C TYR A 68 -6.90 -9.02 4.73
N THR A 69 -7.28 -8.72 5.98
CA THR A 69 -7.10 -9.62 7.13
C THR A 69 -8.43 -9.87 7.86
N PRO A 70 -9.46 -10.42 7.17
CA PRO A 70 -10.68 -10.82 7.84
C PRO A 70 -10.40 -11.97 8.81
N ALA A 71 -11.33 -12.23 9.73
CA ALA A 71 -11.22 -13.30 10.72
C ALA A 71 -10.88 -14.65 10.04
N GLY A 72 -9.83 -15.31 10.52
CA GLY A 72 -9.29 -16.56 9.94
C GLY A 72 -8.18 -16.35 8.90
N PHE A 73 -7.88 -15.11 8.50
CA PHE A 73 -6.82 -14.75 7.56
C PHE A 73 -5.79 -13.80 8.19
N GLU A 74 -5.50 -14.00 9.48
CA GLU A 74 -4.53 -13.20 10.19
C GLU A 74 -3.09 -13.54 9.77
N ILE A 75 -2.26 -12.51 9.66
CA ILE A 75 -0.81 -12.67 9.44
C ILE A 75 -0.16 -13.07 10.76
N LYS A 76 0.62 -14.13 10.75
CA LYS A 76 1.30 -14.70 11.92
C LYS A 76 2.76 -14.26 12.01
N GLU A 77 3.34 -14.36 13.19
CA GLU A 77 4.66 -13.84 13.51
C GLU A 77 5.79 -14.34 12.60
N ASN A 78 5.72 -15.60 12.15
CA ASN A 78 6.76 -16.23 11.30
C ASN A 78 6.39 -16.28 9.81
N ASP A 79 5.32 -15.60 9.39
CA ASP A 79 4.83 -15.71 8.03
C ASP A 79 5.77 -15.06 7.01
N THR A 80 5.87 -15.71 5.85
CA THR A 80 6.36 -15.09 4.62
C THR A 80 5.17 -14.50 3.88
N VAL A 81 5.17 -13.17 3.75
CA VAL A 81 4.12 -12.41 3.06
C VAL A 81 4.64 -11.90 1.72
N ILE A 82 3.82 -12.05 0.68
CA ILE A 82 4.05 -11.44 -0.63
C ILE A 82 2.95 -10.40 -0.85
N ASP A 83 3.36 -9.15 -1.07
CA ASP A 83 2.50 -8.01 -1.36
C ASP A 83 2.74 -7.56 -2.80
N ILE A 84 1.80 -7.87 -3.70
CA ILE A 84 1.83 -7.46 -5.10
C ILE A 84 0.93 -6.21 -5.25
N GLY A 85 1.53 -5.10 -5.67
CA GLY A 85 0.93 -3.78 -5.64
C GLY A 85 1.14 -3.12 -4.27
N GLY A 86 2.42 -2.91 -3.90
CA GLY A 86 2.80 -2.34 -2.59
C GLY A 86 2.43 -0.88 -2.42
N HIS A 87 2.24 -0.15 -3.53
CA HIS A 87 1.91 1.27 -3.57
C HIS A 87 2.86 2.09 -2.67
N ILE A 88 2.35 2.85 -1.70
CA ILE A 88 3.17 3.59 -0.72
C ILE A 88 3.61 2.76 0.50
N GLY A 89 3.40 1.45 0.48
CA GLY A 89 3.83 0.53 1.53
C GLY A 89 2.88 0.35 2.71
N ALA A 90 1.63 0.81 2.61
CA ALA A 90 0.68 0.74 3.72
C ALA A 90 0.45 -0.71 4.19
N PHE A 91 0.13 -1.63 3.26
CA PHE A 91 -0.06 -3.03 3.59
C PHE A 91 1.27 -3.73 3.94
N SER A 92 2.36 -3.44 3.21
CA SER A 92 3.67 -4.01 3.51
C SER A 92 4.10 -3.75 4.95
N MET A 93 3.93 -2.51 5.46
CA MET A 93 4.25 -2.17 6.86
C MET A 93 3.27 -2.81 7.84
N PHE A 94 1.97 -2.86 7.50
CA PHE A 94 0.99 -3.59 8.30
C PHE A 94 1.37 -5.06 8.43
N ALA A 95 1.72 -5.72 7.34
CA ALA A 95 2.14 -7.12 7.32
C ALA A 95 3.42 -7.33 8.14
N ALA A 96 4.42 -6.48 7.96
CA ALA A 96 5.70 -6.57 8.66
C ALA A 96 5.58 -6.39 10.17
N MET A 97 4.63 -5.56 10.62
CA MET A 97 4.33 -5.37 12.03
C MET A 97 3.77 -6.64 12.69
N HIS A 98 3.06 -7.48 11.92
CA HIS A 98 2.52 -8.75 12.40
C HIS A 98 3.53 -9.90 12.20
N ALA A 99 4.18 -9.98 11.03
CA ALA A 99 5.19 -10.98 10.70
C ALA A 99 6.58 -10.62 11.27
N LYS A 100 6.67 -10.39 12.58
CA LYS A 100 7.88 -9.83 13.24
C LYS A 100 9.14 -10.71 13.11
N LYS A 101 9.00 -12.02 13.00
CA LYS A 101 10.07 -13.00 12.78
C LYS A 101 10.06 -13.56 11.36
N GLY A 102 9.06 -13.19 10.58
CA GLY A 102 8.90 -13.52 9.18
C GLY A 102 9.51 -12.47 8.25
N LYS A 103 9.08 -12.47 7.01
CA LYS A 103 9.53 -11.52 5.99
C LYS A 103 8.38 -11.08 5.09
N VAL A 104 8.48 -9.86 4.57
CA VAL A 104 7.57 -9.31 3.57
C VAL A 104 8.36 -9.03 2.28
N LEU A 105 7.87 -9.52 1.15
CA LEU A 105 8.34 -9.16 -0.19
C LEU A 105 7.31 -8.23 -0.80
N SER A 106 7.66 -6.97 -1.02
CA SER A 106 6.76 -5.94 -1.53
C SER A 106 7.15 -5.57 -2.96
N PHE A 107 6.23 -5.78 -3.89
CA PHE A 107 6.40 -5.49 -5.32
C PHE A 107 5.58 -4.27 -5.70
N GLU A 108 6.26 -3.22 -6.16
CA GLU A 108 5.62 -2.00 -6.66
C GLU A 108 6.34 -1.57 -7.94
N PRO A 109 5.67 -1.66 -9.11
CA PRO A 109 6.30 -1.34 -10.37
C PRO A 109 6.40 0.15 -10.67
N PHE A 110 5.44 0.97 -10.19
CA PHE A 110 5.40 2.39 -10.53
C PHE A 110 6.47 3.15 -9.77
N PRO A 111 7.44 3.80 -10.47
CA PRO A 111 8.64 4.35 -9.83
C PRO A 111 8.33 5.35 -8.71
N GLU A 112 7.37 6.25 -8.93
CA GLU A 112 7.01 7.28 -7.95
C GLU A 112 6.41 6.68 -6.67
N SER A 113 5.53 5.69 -6.79
CA SER A 113 4.97 4.97 -5.63
C SER A 113 6.04 4.13 -4.93
N TYR A 114 6.95 3.52 -5.69
CA TYR A 114 8.06 2.74 -5.14
C TYR A 114 9.03 3.61 -4.31
N GLU A 115 9.37 4.82 -4.77
CA GLU A 115 10.22 5.72 -3.97
C GLU A 115 9.52 6.10 -2.66
N LEU A 116 8.23 6.39 -2.70
CA LEU A 116 7.46 6.70 -1.50
C LEU A 116 7.33 5.49 -0.56
N LEU A 117 7.19 4.27 -1.10
CA LEU A 117 7.25 3.02 -0.35
C LEU A 117 8.58 2.89 0.40
N LYS A 118 9.70 3.14 -0.27
CA LYS A 118 11.05 3.13 0.35
C LYS A 118 11.17 4.14 1.48
N GLU A 119 10.72 5.37 1.24
CA GLU A 119 10.73 6.43 2.25
C GLU A 119 9.91 6.02 3.48
N ASN A 120 8.71 5.47 3.28
CA ASN A 120 7.82 5.04 4.36
C ASN A 120 8.42 3.89 5.19
N ILE A 121 8.98 2.89 4.53
CA ILE A 121 9.62 1.75 5.21
C ILE A 121 10.83 2.22 6.02
N THR A 122 11.66 3.10 5.45
CA THR A 122 12.85 3.67 6.11
C THR A 122 12.46 4.53 7.31
N LEU A 123 11.47 5.40 7.14
CA LEU A 123 10.95 6.28 8.18
C LEU A 123 10.49 5.49 9.42
N ASN A 124 9.86 4.34 9.20
CA ASN A 124 9.34 3.47 10.27
C ASN A 124 10.34 2.38 10.71
N ARG A 125 11.57 2.36 10.14
CA ARG A 125 12.66 1.46 10.52
C ARG A 125 12.34 -0.03 10.43
N PHE A 126 11.49 -0.42 9.47
CA PHE A 126 11.25 -1.84 9.20
C PHE A 126 12.47 -2.48 8.55
N THR A 127 12.89 -3.62 9.07
CA THR A 127 14.05 -4.38 8.58
C THR A 127 13.66 -5.72 7.94
N ASN A 128 12.42 -6.12 8.08
CA ASN A 128 11.88 -7.39 7.56
C ASN A 128 11.06 -7.23 6.28
N ILE A 129 11.20 -6.09 5.58
CA ILE A 129 10.56 -5.84 4.29
C ILE A 129 11.63 -5.75 3.21
N LYS A 130 11.53 -6.57 2.17
CA LYS A 130 12.30 -6.46 0.95
C LYS A 130 11.43 -5.77 -0.11
N MET A 131 11.88 -4.60 -0.55
CA MET A 131 11.20 -3.77 -1.56
C MET A 131 11.73 -4.10 -2.94
N ILE A 132 10.85 -4.29 -3.91
CA ILE A 132 11.19 -4.70 -5.27
C ILE A 132 10.44 -3.82 -6.27
N ASN A 133 11.18 -3.08 -7.11
CA ASN A 133 10.61 -2.23 -8.15
C ASN A 133 10.36 -3.04 -9.43
N LEU A 134 9.43 -3.98 -9.36
CA LEU A 134 9.00 -4.83 -10.47
C LEU A 134 7.48 -5.04 -10.38
N GLY A 135 6.85 -5.15 -11.54
CA GLY A 135 5.48 -5.65 -11.66
C GLY A 135 5.44 -7.18 -11.66
N VAL A 136 4.28 -7.72 -11.38
CA VAL A 136 4.02 -9.15 -11.50
C VAL A 136 3.03 -9.38 -12.62
N SER A 137 3.39 -10.23 -13.58
CA SER A 137 2.56 -10.51 -14.76
C SER A 137 2.70 -11.96 -15.20
N SER A 138 2.01 -12.33 -16.29
CA SER A 138 2.07 -13.69 -16.84
C SER A 138 3.41 -14.06 -17.48
N GLY A 139 4.35 -13.12 -17.65
CA GLY A 139 5.67 -13.36 -18.24
C GLY A 139 6.69 -12.32 -17.82
N ARG A 140 7.95 -12.75 -17.75
CA ARG A 140 9.09 -11.87 -17.50
C ARG A 140 9.33 -10.94 -18.70
N GLY A 141 9.74 -9.70 -18.42
CA GLY A 141 10.08 -8.71 -19.46
C GLY A 141 9.60 -7.32 -19.14
N THR A 142 9.59 -6.45 -20.13
CA THR A 142 9.10 -5.07 -19.97
C THR A 142 7.61 -4.98 -20.31
N ARG A 143 6.87 -4.21 -19.54
CA ARG A 143 5.46 -3.88 -19.76
C ARG A 143 5.27 -2.38 -19.62
N ARG A 144 4.21 -1.87 -20.23
CA ARG A 144 3.84 -0.47 -20.18
C ARG A 144 2.71 -0.28 -19.17
N ILE A 145 2.92 0.67 -18.23
CA ILE A 145 1.85 1.18 -17.38
C ILE A 145 1.43 2.54 -17.89
N TYR A 146 0.14 2.73 -18.10
CA TYR A 146 -0.47 4.00 -18.47
C TYR A 146 -0.88 4.76 -17.21
N ILE A 147 -0.48 6.04 -17.16
CA ILE A 147 -0.62 6.89 -15.97
C ILE A 147 -1.98 7.55 -15.97
N SER A 148 -2.69 7.45 -14.86
CA SER A 148 -3.93 8.19 -14.62
C SER A 148 -3.64 9.54 -14.01
N GLU A 149 -4.28 10.58 -14.52
CA GLU A 149 -4.22 11.91 -13.90
C GLU A 149 -5.08 11.91 -12.62
N GLY A 150 -4.48 12.40 -11.53
CA GLY A 150 -5.17 12.63 -10.26
C GLY A 150 -5.32 11.43 -9.31
N SER A 151 -4.94 10.21 -9.73
CA SER A 151 -4.96 9.05 -8.82
C SER A 151 -3.99 7.96 -9.25
N SER A 152 -3.02 7.66 -8.41
CA SER A 152 -2.04 6.59 -8.65
C SER A 152 -2.63 5.18 -8.56
N CYS A 153 -3.76 5.00 -7.89
CA CYS A 153 -4.48 3.72 -7.84
C CYS A 153 -5.14 3.34 -9.17
N CYS A 154 -5.23 4.26 -10.13
CA CYS A 154 -5.85 4.01 -11.43
C CYS A 154 -4.81 3.88 -12.57
N ASN A 155 -3.53 3.70 -12.25
CA ASN A 155 -2.51 3.37 -13.23
C ASN A 155 -2.70 1.94 -13.70
N SER A 156 -2.73 1.70 -15.03
CA SER A 156 -3.12 0.40 -15.55
C SER A 156 -2.23 -0.05 -16.70
N MET A 157 -1.97 -1.34 -16.80
CA MET A 157 -1.34 -1.96 -17.97
C MET A 157 -2.31 -2.16 -19.15
N TYR A 158 -3.59 -2.07 -18.91
CA TYR A 158 -4.64 -2.41 -19.88
C TYR A 158 -5.38 -1.20 -20.46
N VAL A 159 -5.60 -0.15 -19.65
CA VAL A 159 -6.33 1.06 -20.06
C VAL A 159 -5.35 2.06 -20.65
N LYS A 160 -5.25 2.10 -21.98
CA LYS A 160 -4.33 3.00 -22.71
C LYS A 160 -4.62 4.46 -22.45
N LYS A 161 -3.58 5.24 -22.15
CA LYS A 161 -3.60 6.70 -21.96
C LYS A 161 -2.39 7.33 -22.66
N GLU A 162 -2.36 8.67 -22.75
CA GLU A 162 -1.26 9.39 -23.41
C GLU A 162 0.06 9.25 -22.65
N LYS A 163 0.02 9.35 -21.32
CA LYS A 163 1.20 9.23 -20.46
C LYS A 163 1.39 7.77 -20.04
N PHE A 164 2.64 7.31 -20.11
CA PHE A 164 3.00 5.95 -19.72
C PHE A 164 4.44 5.88 -19.21
N VAL A 165 4.74 4.78 -18.54
CA VAL A 165 6.10 4.38 -18.13
C VAL A 165 6.29 2.90 -18.44
N ASP A 166 7.48 2.55 -18.92
CA ASP A 166 7.85 1.15 -19.12
C ASP A 166 8.47 0.61 -17.83
N ILE A 167 7.97 -0.53 -17.36
CA ILE A 167 8.35 -1.19 -16.11
C ILE A 167 8.88 -2.60 -16.38
N GLY A 168 9.80 -3.06 -15.52
CA GLY A 168 10.18 -4.47 -15.49
C GLY A 168 9.10 -5.31 -14.83
N CYS A 169 8.86 -6.50 -15.37
CA CYS A 169 7.92 -7.48 -14.81
C CYS A 169 8.56 -8.86 -14.66
N ILE A 170 8.12 -9.59 -13.64
CA ILE A 170 8.44 -11.00 -13.40
C ILE A 170 7.15 -11.79 -13.20
N THR A 171 7.27 -13.12 -13.22
CA THR A 171 6.14 -14.00 -12.92
C THR A 171 6.07 -14.30 -11.41
N LEU A 172 4.92 -14.80 -10.96
CA LEU A 172 4.79 -15.32 -9.60
C LEU A 172 5.79 -16.48 -9.35
N GLN A 173 6.05 -17.34 -10.35
CA GLN A 173 7.04 -18.40 -10.25
C GLN A 173 8.46 -17.85 -10.07
N ASP A 174 8.80 -16.74 -10.75
CA ASP A 174 10.10 -16.08 -10.59
C ASP A 174 10.28 -15.56 -9.17
N ILE A 175 9.21 -15.09 -8.52
CA ILE A 175 9.28 -14.63 -7.11
C ILE A 175 9.76 -15.78 -6.22
N PHE A 176 9.22 -16.96 -6.35
CA PHE A 176 9.65 -18.11 -5.55
C PHE A 176 11.11 -18.48 -5.82
N ASN A 177 11.53 -18.46 -7.08
CA ASN A 177 12.89 -18.83 -7.48
C ASN A 177 13.94 -17.77 -7.11
N ASP A 178 13.71 -16.51 -7.54
CA ASP A 178 14.71 -15.43 -7.44
C ASP A 178 14.88 -14.91 -6.01
N TYR A 179 13.84 -15.05 -5.17
CA TYR A 179 13.86 -14.57 -3.78
C TYR A 179 13.90 -15.68 -2.74
N ASN A 180 14.16 -16.93 -3.17
CA ASN A 180 14.24 -18.11 -2.31
C ASN A 180 13.04 -18.22 -1.36
N VAL A 181 11.83 -18.19 -1.93
CA VAL A 181 10.59 -18.35 -1.20
C VAL A 181 10.17 -19.81 -1.23
N GLU A 182 10.47 -20.55 -0.17
CA GLU A 182 10.06 -21.95 -0.04
C GLU A 182 8.55 -22.08 0.19
N ARG A 183 7.98 -21.10 0.95
CA ARG A 183 6.58 -21.06 1.30
C ARG A 183 6.09 -19.62 1.37
N CYS A 184 4.96 -19.33 0.73
CA CYS A 184 4.18 -18.12 0.93
C CYS A 184 3.01 -18.44 1.87
N ASN A 185 2.96 -17.76 3.02
CA ASN A 185 1.90 -17.94 4.01
C ASN A 185 0.73 -17.00 3.76
N PHE A 186 1.03 -15.80 3.25
CA PHE A 186 0.04 -14.79 2.93
C PHE A 186 0.40 -14.13 1.59
N LEU A 187 -0.53 -14.12 0.66
CA LEU A 187 -0.40 -13.47 -0.64
C LEU A 187 -1.49 -12.42 -0.78
N LYS A 188 -1.09 -11.13 -0.91
CA LYS A 188 -1.98 -10.05 -1.34
C LYS A 188 -1.70 -9.77 -2.82
N ILE A 189 -2.75 -9.68 -3.60
CA ILE A 189 -2.71 -9.23 -4.99
C ILE A 189 -3.73 -8.13 -5.13
N ASP A 190 -3.24 -6.91 -5.33
CA ASP A 190 -4.06 -5.71 -5.46
C ASP A 190 -3.34 -4.77 -6.43
N CYS A 191 -3.43 -5.09 -7.69
CA CYS A 191 -2.77 -4.38 -8.78
C CYS A 191 -3.64 -4.42 -10.05
N GLU A 192 -3.53 -3.40 -10.89
CA GLU A 192 -4.27 -3.24 -12.14
C GLU A 192 -3.40 -3.41 -13.40
#